data_0f857f74d51e3e0ffe8edc8fed41c8eb
#
_entry.id   0f857f74d51e3e0ffe8edc8fed41c8eb
#
_cell.length_a   1.000
_cell.length_b   1.000
_cell.length_c   1.000
_cell.angle_alpha   90.00
_cell.angle_beta   90.00
_cell.angle_gamma   90.00
#
_symmetry.space_group_name_H-M   'P 1'
#
loop_
_entity.id
_entity.type
_entity.pdbx_description
1 polymer ?
#
loop_
_entity_poly.entity_id
_entity_poly.type
_entity_poly.pdbx_seq_one_letter_code
_entity_poly.pdbx_strand_id
1 'polypeptide(L)'
;MTKIKRVYSFGNKKAEGDAKMKELLGGKGANLAEMALMGLPVPAGFTITTDTCTEYYNNNHELPEGLMDEVWAAMKKVEADMGLKYDDPDNALLVSCRSGARSSMPGMMDTVLNIGLSSNTIPGLIKKTNNPRFVYDSYRRLIMMYADVVMDKAEDLDKNIRRQLDDMFEEYKVQRNYKSDTELTAEDLMIISDLFKKKIKAVLGTEFPDDAKKQLEGSIKAVFKSWNGKKAVSYRRIEHIPDDWGTAVNVQAMVFGNMGETSATGVAFTRNPATGENLFYGEWLVNAQGEDVVAGIRTPNPLNNDTKNSQNEHLMSMQEQFPAIYKELDDIRTTLEDTFKDMLDIEFTVQEGKLYMLQCRVGKRTGTAALNMAMEMLEEGRIDEKTAILRVEPSQLDELLHPIVDPAAEKNHEPIVKGLPAGPGAATGKVVFTAEDAVEWTKRGEKVLLVRKETNPEDVEGMRVADGLLTTLGGMTSHAALVARGWGKCCIVGAGNLEVREDEKIAIVKGTDIVIKEGDILTLNGTTGN
;
A
#
# COMPACT_ATOMS: atom_id res chain seq x y z
N MET A 1 40.77 -6.86 -2.45
CA MET A 1 39.45 -6.59 -3.01
C MET A 1 38.71 -5.70 -2.02
N THR A 2 38.26 -4.53 -2.43
CA THR A 2 37.45 -3.66 -1.58
C THR A 2 36.14 -4.41 -1.28
N LYS A 3 35.82 -4.61 -0.01
CA LYS A 3 34.57 -5.27 0.40
C LYS A 3 33.37 -4.46 -0.13
N ILE A 4 32.54 -5.06 -0.97
CA ILE A 4 31.34 -4.41 -1.50
C ILE A 4 30.39 -4.20 -0.32
N LYS A 5 29.96 -2.95 -0.11
CA LYS A 5 28.98 -2.61 0.92
C LYS A 5 27.58 -2.93 0.40
N ARG A 6 26.85 -3.80 1.10
CA ARG A 6 25.51 -4.24 0.72
C ARG A 6 24.40 -3.63 1.56
N VAL A 7 24.70 -3.13 2.76
CA VAL A 7 23.72 -2.65 3.74
C VAL A 7 23.97 -1.19 4.12
N TYR A 8 22.94 -0.36 4.03
CA TYR A 8 22.98 1.09 4.26
C TYR A 8 21.95 1.48 5.32
N SER A 9 22.44 1.96 6.47
CA SER A 9 21.61 2.34 7.61
C SER A 9 21.03 3.75 7.47
N PHE A 10 19.84 3.97 8.04
CA PHE A 10 19.19 5.28 8.19
C PHE A 10 18.43 5.36 9.52
N GLY A 11 18.29 6.55 10.06
CA GLY A 11 17.57 6.84 11.31
C GLY A 11 18.27 7.89 12.13
N ASN A 12 17.60 8.41 13.16
CA ASN A 12 18.14 9.37 14.12
C ASN A 12 18.91 10.53 13.47
N LYS A 13 18.33 11.16 12.42
CA LYS A 13 18.91 12.28 11.66
C LYS A 13 20.23 11.94 10.94
N LYS A 14 20.48 10.67 10.66
CA LYS A 14 21.66 10.17 9.95
C LYS A 14 21.25 9.14 8.89
N ALA A 15 22.02 9.10 7.80
CA ALA A 15 21.89 8.03 6.81
C ALA A 15 23.25 7.79 6.13
N GLU A 16 23.44 6.57 5.64
CA GLU A 16 24.63 6.18 4.86
C GLU A 16 24.38 6.31 3.35
N GLY A 17 23.15 6.68 2.94
CA GLY A 17 22.72 6.97 1.57
C GLY A 17 21.93 8.26 1.50
N ASP A 18 21.52 8.65 0.30
CA ASP A 18 20.70 9.83 -0.01
C ASP A 18 19.76 9.59 -1.20
N ALA A 19 18.94 10.59 -1.56
CA ALA A 19 17.98 10.52 -2.66
C ALA A 19 18.61 10.24 -4.05
N LYS A 20 19.90 10.52 -4.25
CA LYS A 20 20.61 10.30 -5.52
C LYS A 20 20.99 8.84 -5.72
N MET A 21 21.01 8.05 -4.65
CA MET A 21 21.38 6.64 -4.68
C MET A 21 20.21 5.71 -5.04
N LYS A 22 19.23 6.21 -5.79
CA LYS A 22 18.01 5.48 -6.14
C LYS A 22 18.27 4.18 -6.92
N GLU A 23 19.30 4.13 -7.73
CA GLU A 23 19.70 2.91 -8.45
C GLU A 23 20.12 1.80 -7.49
N LEU A 24 20.85 2.15 -6.44
CA LEU A 24 21.41 1.20 -5.48
C LEU A 24 20.45 0.86 -4.33
N LEU A 25 19.75 1.86 -3.79
CA LEU A 25 18.87 1.72 -2.61
C LEU A 25 17.40 1.52 -2.97
N GLY A 26 17.07 1.57 -4.27
CA GLY A 26 15.69 1.66 -4.71
C GLY A 26 15.05 3.00 -4.33
N GLY A 27 13.88 3.31 -4.89
CA GLY A 27 13.20 4.57 -4.60
C GLY A 27 12.85 4.72 -3.12
N LYS A 28 12.37 3.65 -2.47
CA LYS A 28 11.96 3.67 -1.06
C LYS A 28 13.17 3.88 -0.13
N GLY A 29 14.25 3.13 -0.31
CA GLY A 29 15.44 3.23 0.54
C GLY A 29 16.14 4.58 0.42
N ALA A 30 16.28 5.10 -0.79
CA ALA A 30 16.86 6.42 -1.06
C ALA A 30 16.05 7.54 -0.39
N ASN A 31 14.71 7.50 -0.51
CA ASN A 31 13.86 8.52 0.10
C ASN A 31 13.79 8.41 1.63
N LEU A 32 13.83 7.20 2.20
CA LEU A 32 13.94 7.01 3.66
C LEU A 32 15.25 7.61 4.20
N ALA A 33 16.36 7.39 3.49
CA ALA A 33 17.64 7.99 3.83
C ALA A 33 17.59 9.51 3.78
N GLU A 34 17.02 10.09 2.72
CA GLU A 34 16.87 11.54 2.56
C GLU A 34 16.02 12.14 3.66
N MET A 35 14.83 11.59 3.92
CA MET A 35 13.96 12.04 5.01
C MET A 35 14.67 12.00 6.37
N ALA A 36 15.49 10.97 6.64
CA ALA A 36 16.28 10.89 7.87
C ALA A 36 17.34 12.01 7.94
N LEU A 37 18.04 12.31 6.84
CA LEU A 37 19.00 13.42 6.75
C LEU A 37 18.35 14.79 6.95
N MET A 38 17.11 14.97 6.46
CA MET A 38 16.31 16.18 6.70
C MET A 38 15.87 16.33 8.17
N GLY A 39 16.11 15.33 9.00
CA GLY A 39 15.73 15.34 10.42
C GLY A 39 14.28 14.98 10.68
N LEU A 40 13.54 14.48 9.68
CA LEU A 40 12.16 14.04 9.83
C LEU A 40 12.05 12.82 10.74
N PRO A 41 10.90 12.59 11.39
CA PRO A 41 10.72 11.49 12.34
C PRO A 41 10.55 10.13 11.62
N VAL A 42 11.64 9.65 11.02
CA VAL A 42 11.68 8.34 10.32
C VAL A 42 12.11 7.27 11.31
N PRO A 43 11.35 6.18 11.49
CA PRO A 43 11.81 5.04 12.28
C PRO A 43 13.11 4.49 11.71
N ALA A 44 14.07 4.16 12.58
CA ALA A 44 15.38 3.67 12.16
C ALA A 44 15.28 2.36 11.38
N GLY A 45 16.19 2.17 10.44
CA GLY A 45 16.22 1.00 9.58
C GLY A 45 17.49 0.90 8.75
N PHE A 46 17.48 -0.02 7.81
CA PHE A 46 18.54 -0.18 6.81
C PHE A 46 17.97 -0.70 5.50
N THR A 47 18.69 -0.43 4.43
CA THR A 47 18.39 -0.90 3.08
C THR A 47 19.46 -1.87 2.61
N ILE A 48 19.05 -3.06 2.16
CA ILE A 48 19.90 -4.00 1.43
C ILE A 48 19.74 -3.66 -0.05
N THR A 49 20.86 -3.54 -0.76
CA THR A 49 20.93 -2.96 -2.11
C THR A 49 20.27 -3.80 -3.19
N THR A 50 19.88 -3.15 -4.31
CA THR A 50 19.38 -3.81 -5.53
C THR A 50 20.40 -4.78 -6.12
N ASP A 51 21.68 -4.44 -6.07
CA ASP A 51 22.78 -5.31 -6.56
C ASP A 51 22.85 -6.63 -5.77
N THR A 52 22.52 -6.60 -4.47
CA THR A 52 22.42 -7.81 -3.64
C THR A 52 21.29 -8.74 -4.09
N CYS A 53 20.21 -8.19 -4.64
CA CYS A 53 19.15 -9.00 -5.27
C CYS A 53 19.70 -9.74 -6.50
N THR A 54 20.47 -9.08 -7.33
CA THR A 54 21.13 -9.68 -8.49
C THR A 54 22.13 -10.75 -8.06
N GLU A 55 22.95 -10.50 -7.01
CA GLU A 55 23.86 -11.50 -6.43
C GLU A 55 23.08 -12.72 -5.93
N TYR A 56 21.94 -12.53 -5.24
CA TYR A 56 21.07 -13.61 -4.76
C TYR A 56 20.61 -14.53 -5.90
N TYR A 57 20.14 -13.96 -7.01
CA TYR A 57 19.74 -14.75 -8.17
C TYR A 57 20.91 -15.47 -8.85
N ASN A 58 22.07 -14.84 -8.93
CA ASN A 58 23.28 -15.42 -9.50
C ASN A 58 23.87 -16.52 -8.58
N ASN A 59 23.53 -16.52 -7.29
CA ASN A 59 23.98 -17.50 -6.30
C ASN A 59 22.91 -18.58 -6.02
N ASN A 60 22.19 -19.01 -7.03
CA ASN A 60 21.16 -20.06 -6.94
C ASN A 60 20.11 -19.81 -5.85
N HIS A 61 19.65 -18.58 -5.69
CA HIS A 61 18.69 -18.16 -4.68
C HIS A 61 19.16 -18.34 -3.23
N GLU A 62 20.46 -18.28 -3.01
CA GLU A 62 21.05 -18.24 -1.67
C GLU A 62 21.61 -16.84 -1.37
N LEU A 63 21.48 -16.42 -0.12
CA LEU A 63 22.00 -15.13 0.31
C LEU A 63 23.54 -15.09 0.14
N PRO A 64 24.12 -13.99 -0.37
CA PRO A 64 25.57 -13.86 -0.51
C PRO A 64 26.29 -14.05 0.83
N GLU A 65 27.44 -14.68 0.80
CA GLU A 65 28.29 -14.90 1.98
C GLU A 65 28.58 -13.56 2.70
N GLY A 66 28.44 -13.55 4.02
CA GLY A 66 28.66 -12.38 4.88
C GLY A 66 27.53 -11.34 4.86
N LEU A 67 26.47 -11.50 4.06
CA LEU A 67 25.35 -10.56 4.04
C LEU A 67 24.67 -10.50 5.41
N MET A 68 24.38 -11.62 6.03
CA MET A 68 23.71 -11.64 7.33
C MET A 68 24.56 -11.01 8.44
N ASP A 69 25.88 -11.05 8.35
CA ASP A 69 26.76 -10.32 9.29
C ASP A 69 26.59 -8.81 9.14
N GLU A 70 26.49 -8.31 7.90
CA GLU A 70 26.19 -6.89 7.63
C GLU A 70 24.80 -6.50 8.13
N VAL A 71 23.79 -7.37 7.93
CA VAL A 71 22.42 -7.19 8.43
C VAL A 71 22.40 -7.09 9.96
N TRP A 72 23.07 -8.00 10.66
CA TRP A 72 23.12 -7.95 12.13
C TRP A 72 23.91 -6.75 12.66
N ALA A 73 24.95 -6.32 11.95
CA ALA A 73 25.68 -5.09 12.31
C ALA A 73 24.80 -3.85 12.13
N ALA A 74 23.98 -3.79 11.08
CA ALA A 74 23.00 -2.72 10.87
C ALA A 74 21.86 -2.79 11.90
N MET A 75 21.37 -4.00 12.24
CA MET A 75 20.35 -4.18 13.26
C MET A 75 20.76 -3.59 14.62
N LYS A 76 22.03 -3.76 15.02
CA LYS A 76 22.55 -3.13 16.26
C LYS A 76 22.46 -1.60 16.24
N LYS A 77 22.59 -0.97 15.08
CA LYS A 77 22.39 0.48 14.97
C LYS A 77 20.89 0.85 15.14
N VAL A 78 20.00 0.06 14.52
CA VAL A 78 18.55 0.24 14.71
C VAL A 78 18.15 0.07 16.16
N GLU A 79 18.67 -0.95 16.85
CA GLU A 79 18.47 -1.19 18.27
C GLU A 79 18.89 0.02 19.12
N ALA A 80 20.06 0.57 18.85
CA ALA A 80 20.59 1.74 19.57
C ALA A 80 19.74 3.01 19.32
N ASP A 81 19.32 3.23 18.06
CA ASP A 81 18.52 4.40 17.69
C ASP A 81 17.09 4.35 18.25
N MET A 82 16.51 3.16 18.33
CA MET A 82 15.15 2.95 18.84
C MET A 82 15.10 2.72 20.37
N GLY A 83 16.22 2.43 21.03
CA GLY A 83 16.25 2.04 22.44
C GLY A 83 15.57 0.70 22.71
N LEU A 84 15.47 -0.16 21.70
CA LEU A 84 14.83 -1.48 21.72
C LEU A 84 15.86 -2.53 21.32
N LYS A 85 15.53 -3.82 21.49
CA LYS A 85 16.47 -4.90 21.14
C LYS A 85 15.74 -6.02 20.40
N TYR A 86 16.32 -6.49 19.31
CA TYR A 86 15.72 -7.54 18.49
C TYR A 86 15.78 -8.89 19.21
N ASP A 87 14.65 -9.61 19.21
CA ASP A 87 14.49 -10.90 19.92
C ASP A 87 14.68 -10.82 21.45
N ASP A 88 14.45 -9.65 22.05
CA ASP A 88 14.55 -9.44 23.48
C ASP A 88 13.19 -9.71 24.18
N PRO A 89 13.16 -10.53 25.26
CA PRO A 89 11.91 -10.90 25.90
C PRO A 89 11.19 -9.75 26.65
N ASP A 90 11.92 -8.71 27.05
CA ASP A 90 11.36 -7.61 27.85
C ASP A 90 11.17 -6.31 27.05
N ASN A 91 12.02 -6.05 26.04
CA ASN A 91 12.03 -4.80 25.30
C ASN A 91 12.19 -5.01 23.77
N ALA A 92 11.35 -5.88 23.22
CA ALA A 92 11.44 -6.33 21.85
C ALA A 92 11.35 -5.21 20.81
N LEU A 93 12.31 -5.20 19.88
CA LEU A 93 12.24 -4.49 18.61
C LEU A 93 11.54 -5.36 17.59
N LEU A 94 10.46 -4.87 17.00
CA LEU A 94 9.82 -5.48 15.83
C LEU A 94 10.22 -4.69 14.57
N VAL A 95 10.32 -5.38 13.44
CA VAL A 95 10.69 -4.77 12.17
C VAL A 95 9.75 -5.17 11.04
N SER A 96 9.68 -4.33 10.02
CA SER A 96 9.09 -4.66 8.72
C SER A 96 10.19 -4.99 7.72
N CYS A 97 9.91 -5.85 6.75
CA CYS A 97 10.74 -6.14 5.61
C CYS A 97 9.95 -5.82 4.34
N ARG A 98 10.37 -4.77 3.60
CA ARG A 98 9.63 -4.22 2.48
C ARG A 98 10.50 -4.12 1.23
N SER A 99 9.94 -4.40 0.06
CA SER A 99 10.60 -4.20 -1.22
C SER A 99 10.83 -2.71 -1.53
N GLY A 100 11.83 -2.44 -2.35
CA GLY A 100 12.17 -1.09 -2.80
C GLY A 100 12.81 -1.10 -4.18
N ALA A 101 12.02 -1.21 -5.27
CA ALA A 101 12.54 -1.14 -6.62
C ALA A 101 12.97 0.28 -7.01
N ARG A 102 13.78 0.41 -8.07
CA ARG A 102 14.20 1.70 -8.66
C ARG A 102 13.00 2.49 -9.19
N SER A 103 12.02 1.80 -9.78
CA SER A 103 10.73 2.36 -10.19
C SER A 103 9.63 1.97 -9.22
N SER A 104 8.63 2.84 -9.03
CA SER A 104 7.47 2.54 -8.19
C SER A 104 6.61 1.45 -8.81
N MET A 105 6.41 0.35 -8.08
CA MET A 105 5.62 -0.81 -8.49
C MET A 105 4.58 -1.14 -7.39
N PRO A 106 3.50 -0.34 -7.25
CA PRO A 106 2.56 -0.44 -6.13
C PRO A 106 1.90 -1.82 -6.07
N GLY A 107 1.99 -2.50 -4.92
CA GLY A 107 1.36 -3.81 -4.70
C GLY A 107 1.97 -5.00 -5.46
N MET A 108 2.99 -4.78 -6.30
CA MET A 108 3.54 -5.83 -7.15
C MET A 108 4.53 -6.75 -6.44
N MET A 109 5.15 -6.28 -5.36
CA MET A 109 6.15 -7.03 -4.60
C MET A 109 5.72 -7.15 -3.14
N ASP A 110 6.26 -8.17 -2.48
CA ASP A 110 5.82 -8.56 -1.16
C ASP A 110 6.39 -7.71 -0.02
N THR A 111 5.69 -7.74 1.11
CA THR A 111 6.03 -7.09 2.37
C THR A 111 5.76 -8.06 3.51
N VAL A 112 6.60 -8.05 4.54
CA VAL A 112 6.33 -8.76 5.80
C VAL A 112 6.44 -7.78 6.95
N LEU A 113 5.39 -7.70 7.77
CA LEU A 113 5.30 -6.81 8.93
C LEU A 113 5.40 -7.59 10.24
N ASN A 114 5.64 -6.88 11.34
CA ASN A 114 5.65 -7.44 12.70
C ASN A 114 6.70 -8.55 12.92
N ILE A 115 7.77 -8.59 12.13
CA ILE A 115 8.85 -9.58 12.25
C ILE A 115 9.54 -9.39 13.60
N GLY A 116 9.74 -10.50 14.31
CA GLY A 116 10.29 -10.52 15.67
C GLY A 116 9.26 -10.91 16.74
N LEU A 117 7.96 -11.02 16.38
CA LEU A 117 6.97 -11.60 17.27
C LEU A 117 7.13 -13.12 17.35
N SER A 118 7.33 -13.61 18.55
CA SER A 118 7.55 -15.02 18.89
C SER A 118 7.02 -15.32 20.29
N SER A 119 6.98 -16.59 20.68
CA SER A 119 6.64 -16.97 22.06
C SER A 119 7.57 -16.32 23.10
N ASN A 120 8.81 -15.98 22.70
CA ASN A 120 9.80 -15.30 23.56
C ASN A 120 9.44 -13.81 23.78
N THR A 121 8.98 -13.09 22.75
CA THR A 121 8.81 -11.63 22.79
C THR A 121 7.39 -11.17 23.16
N ILE A 122 6.37 -12.00 22.92
CA ILE A 122 4.96 -11.68 23.19
C ILE A 122 4.71 -11.32 24.67
N PRO A 123 5.19 -12.07 25.68
CA PRO A 123 4.89 -11.74 27.09
C PRO A 123 5.42 -10.35 27.50
N GLY A 124 6.64 -9.99 27.06
CA GLY A 124 7.25 -8.69 27.35
C GLY A 124 6.51 -7.54 26.67
N LEU A 125 6.09 -7.74 25.42
CA LEU A 125 5.30 -6.75 24.70
C LEU A 125 3.92 -6.53 25.35
N ILE A 126 3.24 -7.59 25.80
CA ILE A 126 1.98 -7.48 26.55
C ILE A 126 2.20 -6.67 27.82
N LYS A 127 3.26 -6.98 28.59
CA LYS A 127 3.60 -6.26 29.82
C LYS A 127 3.90 -4.78 29.55
N LYS A 128 4.64 -4.47 28.47
CA LYS A 128 5.03 -3.12 28.10
C LYS A 128 3.86 -2.27 27.59
N THR A 129 3.01 -2.83 26.76
CA THR A 129 1.89 -2.11 26.14
C THR A 129 0.63 -2.13 27.00
N ASN A 130 0.55 -3.03 27.98
CA ASN A 130 -0.67 -3.34 28.72
C ASN A 130 -1.88 -3.61 27.80
N ASN A 131 -1.61 -4.09 26.59
CA ASN A 131 -2.62 -4.32 25.56
C ASN A 131 -2.42 -5.68 24.87
N PRO A 132 -2.85 -6.78 25.50
CA PRO A 132 -2.70 -8.13 24.95
C PRO A 132 -3.43 -8.29 23.61
N ARG A 133 -4.56 -7.57 23.41
CA ARG A 133 -5.31 -7.62 22.16
C ARG A 133 -4.45 -7.12 20.98
N PHE A 134 -3.80 -5.97 21.13
CA PHE A 134 -2.88 -5.41 20.14
C PHE A 134 -1.76 -6.40 19.79
N VAL A 135 -1.14 -7.02 20.79
CA VAL A 135 -0.01 -7.93 20.56
C VAL A 135 -0.44 -9.18 19.80
N TYR A 136 -1.58 -9.79 20.19
CA TYR A 136 -2.09 -10.98 19.50
C TYR A 136 -2.67 -10.67 18.11
N ASP A 137 -3.26 -9.49 17.88
CA ASP A 137 -3.66 -9.09 16.53
C ASP A 137 -2.44 -8.91 15.61
N SER A 138 -1.38 -8.26 16.11
CA SER A 138 -0.12 -8.14 15.38
C SER A 138 0.54 -9.50 15.10
N TYR A 139 0.44 -10.43 16.04
CA TYR A 139 0.97 -11.79 15.85
C TYR A 139 0.16 -12.59 14.83
N ARG A 140 -1.17 -12.55 14.89
CA ARG A 140 -2.03 -13.15 13.86
C ARG A 140 -1.70 -12.62 12.47
N ARG A 141 -1.54 -11.29 12.32
CA ARG A 141 -1.17 -10.64 11.04
C ARG A 141 0.20 -11.12 10.55
N LEU A 142 1.20 -11.21 11.42
CA LEU A 142 2.50 -11.79 11.06
C LEU A 142 2.35 -13.23 10.55
N ILE A 143 1.63 -14.09 11.27
CA ILE A 143 1.46 -15.50 10.88
C ILE A 143 0.83 -15.61 9.48
N MET A 144 -0.25 -14.86 9.21
CA MET A 144 -0.92 -14.87 7.90
C MET A 144 0.01 -14.38 6.79
N MET A 145 0.64 -13.23 7.00
CA MET A 145 1.50 -12.60 6.00
C MET A 145 2.76 -13.44 5.74
N TYR A 146 3.38 -13.95 6.79
CA TYR A 146 4.56 -14.81 6.67
C TYR A 146 4.25 -16.14 5.97
N ALA A 147 3.12 -16.74 6.30
CA ALA A 147 2.68 -17.97 5.64
C ALA A 147 2.44 -17.77 4.15
N ASP A 148 1.78 -16.69 3.76
CA ASP A 148 1.52 -16.35 2.36
C ASP A 148 2.82 -16.02 1.61
N VAL A 149 3.58 -15.04 2.12
CA VAL A 149 4.72 -14.46 1.40
C VAL A 149 5.95 -15.37 1.44
N VAL A 150 6.28 -15.91 2.62
CA VAL A 150 7.54 -16.64 2.83
C VAL A 150 7.39 -18.14 2.65
N MET A 151 6.29 -18.72 3.15
CA MET A 151 6.14 -20.17 3.19
C MET A 151 5.38 -20.75 2.00
N ASP A 152 4.51 -19.97 1.34
CA ASP A 152 3.75 -20.42 0.17
C ASP A 152 4.31 -19.83 -1.14
N LYS A 153 4.26 -18.51 -1.32
CA LYS A 153 4.70 -17.84 -2.56
C LYS A 153 6.20 -17.97 -2.82
N ALA A 154 7.03 -17.70 -1.80
CA ALA A 154 8.47 -17.80 -1.99
C ALA A 154 8.97 -19.24 -2.16
N GLU A 155 8.23 -20.24 -1.74
CA GLU A 155 8.54 -21.66 -1.96
C GLU A 155 7.82 -22.25 -3.19
N ASP A 156 7.12 -21.41 -3.98
CA ASP A 156 6.39 -21.78 -5.20
C ASP A 156 5.40 -22.95 -4.99
N LEU A 157 4.79 -23.04 -3.80
CA LEU A 157 3.89 -24.14 -3.44
C LEU A 157 2.49 -23.97 -4.04
N ASP A 158 2.08 -22.73 -4.29
CA ASP A 158 0.80 -22.32 -4.90
C ASP A 158 -0.43 -22.96 -4.20
N LYS A 159 -0.38 -23.01 -2.84
CA LYS A 159 -1.43 -23.62 -2.00
C LYS A 159 -2.54 -22.65 -1.63
N ASN A 160 -2.35 -21.36 -1.97
CA ASN A 160 -3.31 -20.30 -1.65
C ASN A 160 -3.63 -20.22 -0.14
N ILE A 161 -2.58 -20.38 0.69
CA ILE A 161 -2.72 -20.45 2.14
C ILE A 161 -3.39 -19.20 2.70
N ARG A 162 -3.14 -18.02 2.10
CA ARG A 162 -3.74 -16.75 2.52
C ARG A 162 -5.27 -16.85 2.53
N ARG A 163 -5.88 -17.27 1.44
CA ARG A 163 -7.33 -17.42 1.31
C ARG A 163 -7.88 -18.40 2.36
N GLN A 164 -7.21 -19.53 2.58
CA GLN A 164 -7.64 -20.51 3.56
C GLN A 164 -7.61 -19.99 4.99
N LEU A 165 -6.66 -19.10 5.32
CA LEU A 165 -6.58 -18.46 6.63
C LEU A 165 -7.61 -17.33 6.75
N ASP A 166 -7.85 -16.56 5.69
CA ASP A 166 -8.90 -15.54 5.65
C ASP A 166 -10.29 -16.18 5.82
N ASP A 167 -10.58 -17.28 5.11
CA ASP A 167 -11.84 -18.03 5.27
C ASP A 167 -12.04 -18.51 6.71
N MET A 168 -11.00 -19.08 7.34
CA MET A 168 -11.04 -19.48 8.75
C MET A 168 -11.28 -18.32 9.70
N PHE A 169 -10.71 -17.16 9.42
CA PHE A 169 -10.88 -15.94 10.21
C PHE A 169 -12.32 -15.45 10.15
N GLU A 170 -12.89 -15.39 8.94
CA GLU A 170 -14.28 -14.99 8.74
C GLU A 170 -15.26 -16.00 9.38
N GLU A 171 -15.03 -17.31 9.20
CA GLU A 171 -15.84 -18.34 9.86
C GLU A 171 -15.82 -18.21 11.40
N TYR A 172 -14.65 -17.92 11.97
CA TYR A 172 -14.53 -17.70 13.42
C TYR A 172 -15.35 -16.51 13.89
N LYS A 173 -15.32 -15.38 13.15
CA LYS A 173 -16.13 -14.19 13.46
C LYS A 173 -17.63 -14.49 13.38
N VAL A 174 -18.05 -15.18 12.32
CA VAL A 174 -19.46 -15.58 12.14
C VAL A 174 -19.95 -16.46 13.30
N GLN A 175 -19.17 -17.46 13.71
CA GLN A 175 -19.52 -18.36 14.84
C GLN A 175 -19.67 -17.62 16.16
N ARG A 176 -18.93 -16.49 16.35
CA ARG A 176 -18.99 -15.63 17.55
C ARG A 176 -19.94 -14.46 17.40
N ASN A 177 -20.59 -14.32 16.22
CA ASN A 177 -21.50 -13.21 15.90
C ASN A 177 -20.84 -11.82 15.93
N TYR A 178 -19.52 -11.76 15.62
CA TYR A 178 -18.76 -10.51 15.47
C TYR A 178 -18.97 -9.91 14.10
N LYS A 179 -19.13 -8.57 14.04
CA LYS A 179 -19.34 -7.80 12.80
C LYS A 179 -18.04 -7.19 12.25
N SER A 180 -17.06 -6.99 13.12
CA SER A 180 -15.78 -6.39 12.75
C SER A 180 -14.62 -7.03 13.49
N ASP A 181 -13.42 -6.90 12.95
CA ASP A 181 -12.18 -7.38 13.55
C ASP A 181 -11.91 -6.74 14.92
N THR A 182 -12.42 -5.52 15.14
CA THR A 182 -12.22 -4.78 16.39
C THR A 182 -12.98 -5.38 17.59
N GLU A 183 -13.96 -6.24 17.36
CA GLU A 183 -14.74 -6.92 18.40
C GLU A 183 -14.04 -8.16 18.98
N LEU A 184 -13.03 -8.71 18.26
CA LEU A 184 -12.25 -9.85 18.71
C LEU A 184 -11.48 -9.51 20.00
N THR A 185 -11.55 -10.40 20.97
CA THR A 185 -10.80 -10.29 22.24
C THR A 185 -9.35 -10.78 22.06
N ALA A 186 -8.51 -10.51 23.06
CA ALA A 186 -7.14 -11.05 23.08
C ALA A 186 -7.12 -12.58 23.09
N GLU A 187 -8.08 -13.21 23.79
CA GLU A 187 -8.22 -14.67 23.86
C GLU A 187 -8.63 -15.25 22.50
N ASP A 188 -9.58 -14.61 21.80
CA ASP A 188 -9.97 -15.02 20.45
C ASP A 188 -8.77 -14.98 19.51
N LEU A 189 -8.00 -13.90 19.51
CA LEU A 189 -6.84 -13.71 18.64
C LEU A 189 -5.70 -14.70 18.96
N MET A 190 -5.53 -15.08 20.23
CA MET A 190 -4.61 -16.15 20.63
C MET A 190 -5.05 -17.49 20.06
N ILE A 191 -6.34 -17.85 20.22
CA ILE A 191 -6.91 -19.09 19.68
C ILE A 191 -6.77 -19.14 18.16
N ILE A 192 -7.11 -18.04 17.46
CA ILE A 192 -6.98 -17.93 16.00
C ILE A 192 -5.53 -18.12 15.57
N SER A 193 -4.56 -17.51 16.25
CA SER A 193 -3.13 -17.67 15.96
C SER A 193 -2.68 -19.13 16.04
N ASP A 194 -3.18 -19.88 17.04
CA ASP A 194 -2.87 -21.31 17.17
C ASP A 194 -3.58 -22.16 16.10
N LEU A 195 -4.80 -21.82 15.74
CA LEU A 195 -5.51 -22.48 14.63
C LEU A 195 -4.79 -22.25 13.31
N PHE A 196 -4.32 -21.03 13.05
CA PHE A 196 -3.54 -20.70 11.86
C PHE A 196 -2.25 -21.50 11.77
N LYS A 197 -1.47 -21.59 12.85
CA LYS A 197 -0.23 -22.40 12.88
C LYS A 197 -0.51 -23.87 12.58
N LYS A 198 -1.60 -24.43 13.14
CA LYS A 198 -2.02 -25.81 12.83
C LYS A 198 -2.40 -25.99 11.35
N LYS A 199 -3.17 -25.05 10.79
CA LYS A 199 -3.56 -25.06 9.39
C LYS A 199 -2.36 -24.96 8.45
N ILE A 200 -1.42 -24.05 8.73
CA ILE A 200 -0.18 -23.88 7.99
C ILE A 200 0.60 -25.19 7.95
N LYS A 201 0.83 -25.82 9.10
CA LYS A 201 1.52 -27.11 9.16
C LYS A 201 0.81 -28.20 8.34
N ALA A 202 -0.52 -28.24 8.40
CA ALA A 202 -1.30 -29.24 7.68
C ALA A 202 -1.26 -29.06 6.16
N VAL A 203 -1.26 -27.79 5.67
CA VAL A 203 -1.32 -27.46 4.23
C VAL A 203 0.06 -27.38 3.61
N LEU A 204 1.01 -26.70 4.27
CA LEU A 204 2.35 -26.45 3.73
C LEU A 204 3.39 -27.50 4.16
N GLY A 205 3.07 -28.37 5.13
CA GLY A 205 3.97 -29.41 5.62
C GLY A 205 5.08 -28.93 6.56
N THR A 206 5.21 -27.62 6.78
CA THR A 206 6.22 -26.98 7.63
C THR A 206 5.56 -26.15 8.72
N GLU A 207 6.26 -25.98 9.86
CA GLU A 207 5.76 -25.16 10.96
C GLU A 207 6.11 -23.69 10.74
N PHE A 208 5.21 -22.78 11.18
CA PHE A 208 5.53 -21.35 11.29
C PHE A 208 6.73 -21.16 12.22
N PRO A 209 7.81 -20.44 11.81
CA PRO A 209 9.01 -20.31 12.62
C PRO A 209 8.78 -19.40 13.83
N ASP A 210 8.96 -19.97 15.04
CA ASP A 210 8.95 -19.25 16.30
C ASP A 210 10.35 -18.73 16.70
N ASP A 211 11.12 -18.30 15.70
CA ASP A 211 12.50 -17.81 15.80
C ASP A 211 12.59 -16.50 15.01
N ALA A 212 12.77 -15.39 15.72
CA ALA A 212 12.82 -14.05 15.13
C ALA A 212 13.91 -13.91 14.06
N LYS A 213 15.07 -14.56 14.23
CA LYS A 213 16.17 -14.49 13.26
C LYS A 213 15.82 -15.21 11.96
N LYS A 214 15.20 -16.39 12.07
CA LYS A 214 14.71 -17.13 10.91
C LYS A 214 13.59 -16.37 10.19
N GLN A 215 12.70 -15.69 10.95
CA GLN A 215 11.67 -14.85 10.37
C GLN A 215 12.28 -13.73 9.51
N LEU A 216 13.32 -13.04 9.99
CA LEU A 216 13.96 -11.95 9.24
C LEU A 216 14.69 -12.48 8.00
N GLU A 217 15.49 -13.54 8.14
CA GLU A 217 16.20 -14.14 7.00
C GLU A 217 15.25 -14.64 5.92
N GLY A 218 14.19 -15.35 6.30
CA GLY A 218 13.15 -15.82 5.38
C GLY A 218 12.45 -14.66 4.67
N SER A 219 12.14 -13.58 5.39
CA SER A 219 11.51 -12.39 4.82
C SER A 219 12.41 -11.68 3.80
N ILE A 220 13.72 -11.57 4.06
CA ILE A 220 14.68 -10.99 3.11
C ILE A 220 14.73 -11.82 1.82
N LYS A 221 14.83 -13.14 1.93
CA LYS A 221 14.82 -14.06 0.77
C LYS A 221 13.51 -13.92 -0.02
N ALA A 222 12.37 -13.90 0.67
CA ALA A 222 11.06 -13.79 0.03
C ALA A 222 10.87 -12.45 -0.72
N VAL A 223 11.34 -11.34 -0.14
CA VAL A 223 11.28 -10.04 -0.82
C VAL A 223 12.17 -10.03 -2.08
N PHE A 224 13.36 -10.61 -2.05
CA PHE A 224 14.15 -10.78 -3.27
C PHE A 224 13.44 -11.66 -4.32
N LYS A 225 12.85 -12.78 -3.91
CA LYS A 225 12.08 -13.67 -4.80
C LYS A 225 10.88 -12.97 -5.43
N SER A 226 10.22 -12.07 -4.70
CA SER A 226 9.03 -11.36 -5.19
C SER A 226 9.31 -10.49 -6.43
N TRP A 227 10.58 -10.11 -6.69
CA TRP A 227 10.97 -9.41 -7.92
C TRP A 227 10.60 -10.22 -9.19
N ASN A 228 10.75 -11.53 -9.16
CA ASN A 228 10.39 -12.42 -10.26
C ASN A 228 9.04 -13.14 -10.04
N GLY A 229 8.24 -12.67 -9.09
CA GLY A 229 6.85 -13.14 -8.94
C GLY A 229 5.99 -12.79 -10.17
N LYS A 230 4.99 -13.61 -10.47
CA LYS A 230 4.13 -13.51 -11.67
C LYS A 230 3.60 -12.08 -11.90
N LYS A 231 3.03 -11.45 -10.86
CA LYS A 231 2.48 -10.08 -10.93
C LYS A 231 3.56 -9.01 -11.17
N ALA A 232 4.74 -9.14 -10.56
CA ALA A 232 5.84 -8.20 -10.75
C ALA A 232 6.42 -8.28 -12.17
N VAL A 233 6.54 -9.49 -12.72
CA VAL A 233 6.99 -9.72 -14.12
C VAL A 233 5.97 -9.13 -15.11
N SER A 234 4.66 -9.40 -14.93
CA SER A 234 3.61 -8.83 -15.78
C SER A 234 3.63 -7.29 -15.76
N TYR A 235 3.75 -6.69 -14.56
CA TYR A 235 3.82 -5.24 -14.40
C TYR A 235 5.06 -4.65 -15.09
N ARG A 236 6.25 -5.23 -14.86
CA ARG A 236 7.48 -4.76 -15.51
C ARG A 236 7.40 -4.80 -17.03
N ARG A 237 6.78 -5.84 -17.60
CA ARG A 237 6.56 -5.95 -19.06
C ARG A 237 5.65 -4.83 -19.57
N ILE A 238 4.58 -4.50 -18.82
CA ILE A 238 3.65 -3.42 -19.17
C ILE A 238 4.33 -2.06 -19.10
N GLU A 239 5.08 -1.80 -18.03
CA GLU A 239 5.73 -0.51 -17.76
C GLU A 239 7.14 -0.40 -18.35
N HIS A 240 7.56 -1.36 -19.17
CA HIS A 240 8.90 -1.41 -19.79
C HIS A 240 10.06 -1.27 -18.81
N ILE A 241 9.92 -1.86 -17.60
CA ILE A 241 10.95 -1.86 -16.57
C ILE A 241 11.93 -3.03 -16.83
N PRO A 242 13.25 -2.80 -16.88
CA PRO A 242 14.25 -3.85 -17.12
C PRO A 242 14.25 -4.92 -16.03
N ASP A 243 14.31 -6.19 -16.41
CA ASP A 243 14.29 -7.33 -15.49
C ASP A 243 15.55 -7.45 -14.62
N ASP A 244 16.68 -6.92 -15.08
CA ASP A 244 17.99 -6.98 -14.42
C ASP A 244 18.18 -5.93 -13.31
N TRP A 245 17.22 -5.02 -13.11
CA TRP A 245 17.32 -3.97 -12.09
C TRP A 245 17.27 -4.49 -10.65
N GLY A 246 16.57 -5.60 -10.40
CA GLY A 246 16.39 -6.12 -9.06
C GLY A 246 15.55 -5.22 -8.14
N THR A 247 15.41 -5.64 -6.91
CA THR A 247 14.76 -4.86 -5.84
C THR A 247 15.68 -4.74 -4.63
N ALA A 248 15.68 -3.57 -3.98
CA ALA A 248 16.24 -3.42 -2.65
C ALA A 248 15.29 -4.01 -1.60
N VAL A 249 15.83 -4.32 -0.42
CA VAL A 249 15.05 -4.74 0.75
C VAL A 249 15.23 -3.71 1.85
N ASN A 250 14.12 -3.12 2.30
CA ASN A 250 14.11 -2.14 3.40
C ASN A 250 13.65 -2.84 4.68
N VAL A 251 14.53 -2.95 5.66
CA VAL A 251 14.23 -3.40 7.01
C VAL A 251 14.13 -2.19 7.91
N GLN A 252 12.94 -1.96 8.51
CA GLN A 252 12.66 -0.75 9.27
C GLN A 252 11.94 -1.09 10.58
N ALA A 253 12.30 -0.40 11.66
CA ALA A 253 11.61 -0.52 12.94
C ALA A 253 10.12 -0.28 12.78
N MET A 254 9.30 -1.16 13.36
CA MET A 254 7.85 -0.99 13.39
C MET A 254 7.45 0.13 14.35
N VAL A 255 6.48 0.92 13.90
CA VAL A 255 5.67 1.82 14.72
C VAL A 255 4.21 1.49 14.45
N PHE A 256 3.34 1.68 15.44
CA PHE A 256 2.03 1.07 15.46
C PHE A 256 0.91 2.09 15.53
N GLY A 257 0.09 2.14 14.50
CA GLY A 257 -1.14 2.95 14.45
C GLY A 257 -2.35 2.29 15.14
N ASN A 258 -2.19 1.05 15.61
CA ASN A 258 -3.26 0.25 16.23
C ASN A 258 -3.05 0.00 17.74
N MET A 259 -2.39 0.93 18.44
CA MET A 259 -2.20 0.86 19.90
C MET A 259 -3.30 1.56 20.71
N GLY A 260 -4.43 1.85 20.12
CA GLY A 260 -5.56 2.52 20.77
C GLY A 260 -5.90 3.88 20.13
N GLU A 261 -6.79 4.62 20.81
CA GLU A 261 -7.40 5.85 20.28
C GLU A 261 -6.44 7.04 20.09
N THR A 262 -5.24 6.98 20.65
CA THR A 262 -4.18 7.98 20.45
C THR A 262 -3.20 7.60 19.34
N SER A 263 -3.50 6.52 18.64
CA SER A 263 -2.68 5.99 17.55
C SER A 263 -3.49 5.94 16.26
N ALA A 264 -2.82 6.15 15.14
CA ALA A 264 -3.45 6.24 13.83
C ALA A 264 -2.45 5.90 12.71
N THR A 265 -2.96 5.66 11.52
CA THR A 265 -2.16 5.56 10.31
C THR A 265 -2.86 6.25 9.16
N GLY A 266 -2.12 6.69 8.16
CA GLY A 266 -2.69 7.37 7.00
C GLY A 266 -1.76 7.44 5.80
N VAL A 267 -2.37 7.82 4.70
CA VAL A 267 -1.72 8.10 3.42
C VAL A 267 -2.13 9.49 2.97
N ALA A 268 -1.19 10.29 2.53
CA ALA A 268 -1.46 11.64 2.08
C ALA A 268 -0.68 11.99 0.81
N PHE A 269 -1.23 12.91 0.03
CA PHE A 269 -0.58 13.52 -1.13
C PHE A 269 -0.33 14.99 -0.83
N THR A 270 0.84 15.48 -1.12
CA THR A 270 1.18 16.88 -0.84
C THR A 270 0.33 17.87 -1.65
N ARG A 271 -0.23 17.43 -2.78
CA ARG A 271 -1.25 18.12 -3.60
C ARG A 271 -2.32 17.12 -4.04
N ASN A 272 -3.47 17.60 -4.48
CA ASN A 272 -4.54 16.73 -4.99
C ASN A 272 -4.07 15.96 -6.25
N PRO A 273 -3.95 14.63 -6.21
CA PRO A 273 -3.42 13.84 -7.31
C PRO A 273 -4.36 13.75 -8.52
N ALA A 274 -5.63 14.10 -8.37
CA ALA A 274 -6.62 14.09 -9.45
C ALA A 274 -6.72 15.44 -10.18
N THR A 275 -6.65 16.57 -9.45
CA THR A 275 -6.84 17.91 -10.01
C THR A 275 -5.56 18.72 -10.14
N GLY A 276 -4.55 18.44 -9.34
CA GLY A 276 -3.30 19.20 -9.27
C GLY A 276 -3.30 20.33 -8.25
N GLU A 277 -4.45 20.69 -7.69
CA GLU A 277 -4.57 21.78 -6.71
C GLU A 277 -3.62 21.61 -5.53
N ASN A 278 -3.04 22.71 -5.08
CA ASN A 278 -2.21 22.76 -3.88
C ASN A 278 -3.05 22.58 -2.61
N LEU A 279 -3.69 21.44 -2.52
CA LEU A 279 -4.54 21.01 -1.41
C LEU A 279 -3.93 19.76 -0.79
N PHE A 280 -3.63 19.80 0.52
CA PHE A 280 -3.14 18.64 1.24
C PHE A 280 -4.23 17.57 1.31
N TYR A 281 -4.09 16.53 0.51
CA TYR A 281 -5.10 15.52 0.26
C TYR A 281 -4.71 14.19 0.87
N GLY A 282 -5.63 13.51 1.55
CA GLY A 282 -5.30 12.21 2.13
C GLY A 282 -6.40 11.63 3.00
N GLU A 283 -6.12 10.43 3.46
CA GLU A 283 -7.02 9.59 4.23
C GLU A 283 -6.29 8.99 5.43
N TRP A 284 -7.00 8.80 6.53
CA TRP A 284 -6.43 8.26 7.76
C TRP A 284 -7.44 7.44 8.54
N LEU A 285 -6.95 6.56 9.41
CA LEU A 285 -7.75 5.75 10.32
C LEU A 285 -7.15 5.75 11.72
N VAL A 286 -7.99 5.96 12.73
CA VAL A 286 -7.62 5.76 14.13
C VAL A 286 -7.58 4.27 14.45
N ASN A 287 -6.67 3.89 15.32
CA ASN A 287 -6.50 2.52 15.81
C ASN A 287 -6.47 1.50 14.66
N ALA A 288 -5.54 1.70 13.70
CA ALA A 288 -5.42 0.92 12.47
C ALA A 288 -3.96 0.73 12.05
N GLN A 289 -3.70 -0.30 11.27
CA GLN A 289 -2.44 -0.48 10.53
C GLN A 289 -2.57 0.02 9.08
N GLY A 290 -1.43 0.25 8.40
CA GLY A 290 -1.42 0.77 7.03
C GLY A 290 -2.20 -0.09 6.03
N GLU A 291 -2.23 -1.41 6.24
CA GLU A 291 -3.04 -2.34 5.43
C GLU A 291 -4.53 -2.02 5.47
N ASP A 292 -5.05 -1.60 6.61
CA ASP A 292 -6.48 -1.32 6.80
C ASP A 292 -6.94 -0.11 5.96
N VAL A 293 -6.02 0.86 5.72
CA VAL A 293 -6.27 2.02 4.84
C VAL A 293 -6.18 1.63 3.37
N VAL A 294 -5.09 0.95 2.99
CA VAL A 294 -4.76 0.68 1.59
C VAL A 294 -5.65 -0.42 0.98
N ALA A 295 -6.00 -1.46 1.77
CA ALA A 295 -6.88 -2.53 1.33
C ALA A 295 -8.36 -2.13 1.31
N GLY A 296 -8.73 -0.98 1.90
CA GLY A 296 -10.11 -0.52 1.92
C GLY A 296 -11.05 -1.30 2.86
N ILE A 297 -10.49 -2.04 3.82
CA ILE A 297 -11.24 -2.85 4.79
C ILE A 297 -12.19 -1.98 5.62
N ARG A 298 -11.79 -0.74 5.90
CA ARG A 298 -12.57 0.27 6.63
C ARG A 298 -12.69 1.53 5.78
N THR A 299 -13.81 2.25 5.90
CA THR A 299 -13.96 3.58 5.28
C THR A 299 -13.04 4.57 5.98
N PRO A 300 -12.05 5.15 5.29
CA PRO A 300 -11.12 6.08 5.90
C PRO A 300 -11.75 7.47 6.13
N ASN A 301 -11.20 8.19 7.08
CA ASN A 301 -11.56 9.57 7.39
C ASN A 301 -10.78 10.56 6.50
N PRO A 302 -11.34 11.74 6.19
CA PRO A 302 -10.61 12.78 5.47
C PRO A 302 -9.47 13.36 6.32
N LEU A 303 -8.37 13.75 5.67
CA LEU A 303 -7.20 14.29 6.37
C LEU A 303 -7.47 15.65 7.03
N ASN A 304 -8.20 16.53 6.32
CA ASN A 304 -8.54 17.88 6.78
C ASN A 304 -9.98 18.26 6.41
N ASN A 305 -10.40 19.44 6.83
CA ASN A 305 -11.76 19.93 6.59
C ASN A 305 -11.97 20.37 5.14
N ASP A 306 -10.92 20.80 4.43
CA ASP A 306 -10.99 21.27 3.05
C ASP A 306 -11.25 20.12 2.06
N THR A 307 -10.96 18.88 2.46
CA THR A 307 -11.21 17.67 1.67
C THR A 307 -12.52 16.97 2.01
N LYS A 308 -13.32 17.53 2.95
CA LYS A 308 -14.67 17.03 3.23
C LYS A 308 -15.64 17.31 2.08
N ASN A 309 -16.52 16.34 1.83
CA ASN A 309 -17.58 16.42 0.83
C ASN A 309 -18.86 15.78 1.37
N SER A 310 -19.93 15.79 0.60
CA SER A 310 -21.25 15.26 1.02
C SER A 310 -21.25 13.79 1.45
N GLN A 311 -20.23 13.02 1.09
CA GLN A 311 -20.12 11.59 1.44
C GLN A 311 -19.38 11.37 2.78
N ASN A 312 -18.44 12.26 3.14
CA ASN A 312 -17.57 12.10 4.30
C ASN A 312 -17.65 13.27 5.31
N GLU A 313 -18.52 14.26 5.11
CA GLU A 313 -18.67 15.42 6.01
C GLU A 313 -19.01 15.04 7.45
N HIS A 314 -19.68 13.89 7.64
CA HIS A 314 -20.02 13.32 8.94
C HIS A 314 -18.83 12.67 9.67
N LEU A 315 -17.71 12.43 8.98
CA LEU A 315 -16.50 11.83 9.55
C LEU A 315 -15.58 12.92 10.13
N MET A 316 -14.90 12.61 11.23
CA MET A 316 -13.92 13.52 11.83
C MET A 316 -12.63 13.52 11.01
N SER A 317 -12.19 14.72 10.60
CA SER A 317 -10.87 14.86 9.98
C SER A 317 -9.73 14.68 11.00
N MET A 318 -8.51 14.39 10.51
CA MET A 318 -7.33 14.38 11.36
C MET A 318 -7.04 15.76 11.96
N GLN A 319 -7.31 16.81 11.19
CA GLN A 319 -7.21 18.20 11.64
C GLN A 319 -8.09 18.48 12.87
N GLU A 320 -9.28 17.89 12.93
CA GLU A 320 -10.19 18.02 14.08
C GLU A 320 -9.77 17.16 15.27
N GLN A 321 -9.38 15.90 15.02
CA GLN A 321 -9.11 14.93 16.07
C GLN A 321 -7.70 15.03 16.65
N PHE A 322 -6.69 15.33 15.81
CA PHE A 322 -5.27 15.46 16.17
C PHE A 322 -4.65 16.74 15.65
N PRO A 323 -5.13 17.94 16.03
CA PRO A 323 -4.73 19.20 15.40
C PRO A 323 -3.22 19.50 15.47
N ALA A 324 -2.54 19.13 16.55
CA ALA A 324 -1.10 19.32 16.67
C ALA A 324 -0.30 18.41 15.73
N ILE A 325 -0.73 17.15 15.60
CA ILE A 325 -0.10 16.17 14.69
C ILE A 325 -0.36 16.54 13.23
N TYR A 326 -1.59 16.98 12.92
CA TYR A 326 -1.94 17.46 11.58
C TYR A 326 -1.04 18.65 11.17
N LYS A 327 -0.85 19.60 12.10
CA LYS A 327 0.03 20.73 11.83
C LYS A 327 1.49 20.30 11.58
N GLU A 328 2.02 19.37 12.40
CA GLU A 328 3.36 18.82 12.20
C GLU A 328 3.49 18.13 10.83
N LEU A 329 2.46 17.36 10.43
CA LEU A 329 2.42 16.66 9.15
C LEU A 329 2.36 17.66 7.97
N ASP A 330 1.61 18.76 8.08
CA ASP A 330 1.53 19.81 7.05
C ASP A 330 2.85 20.62 6.94
N ASP A 331 3.54 20.88 8.06
CA ASP A 331 4.88 21.45 8.05
C ASP A 331 5.89 20.52 7.35
N ILE A 332 5.78 19.19 7.56
CA ILE A 332 6.57 18.17 6.87
C ILE A 332 6.24 18.14 5.38
N ARG A 333 4.96 18.22 4.99
CA ARG A 333 4.52 18.31 3.60
C ARG A 333 5.27 19.41 2.85
N THR A 334 5.30 20.61 3.42
CA THR A 334 5.98 21.76 2.82
C THR A 334 7.47 21.50 2.66
N THR A 335 8.12 20.98 3.71
CA THR A 335 9.55 20.62 3.68
C THR A 335 9.89 19.59 2.62
N LEU A 336 9.03 18.59 2.44
CA LEU A 336 9.20 17.55 1.44
C LEU A 336 9.05 18.10 0.02
N GLU A 337 8.03 18.92 -0.27
CA GLU A 337 7.88 19.58 -1.59
C GLU A 337 9.06 20.50 -1.91
N ASP A 338 9.57 21.25 -0.91
CA ASP A 338 10.71 22.12 -1.09
C ASP A 338 12.00 21.36 -1.41
N THR A 339 12.14 20.16 -0.87
CA THR A 339 13.34 19.33 -1.09
C THR A 339 13.26 18.55 -2.41
N PHE A 340 12.16 17.82 -2.61
CA PHE A 340 12.00 16.96 -3.78
C PHE A 340 11.51 17.71 -5.03
N LYS A 341 11.03 18.93 -4.85
CA LYS A 341 10.49 19.79 -5.92
C LYS A 341 9.39 19.14 -6.73
N ASP A 342 8.59 18.27 -6.11
CA ASP A 342 7.52 17.51 -6.75
C ASP A 342 6.38 17.21 -5.76
N MET A 343 5.21 16.80 -6.28
CA MET A 343 4.13 16.25 -5.49
C MET A 343 4.49 14.85 -4.99
N LEU A 344 4.32 14.64 -3.72
CA LEU A 344 4.69 13.39 -3.04
C LEU A 344 3.46 12.68 -2.47
N ASP A 345 3.53 11.36 -2.52
CA ASP A 345 2.71 10.39 -1.83
C ASP A 345 3.44 10.00 -0.53
N ILE A 346 2.78 10.17 0.62
CA ILE A 346 3.35 10.06 1.96
C ILE A 346 2.59 9.00 2.75
N GLU A 347 3.32 8.06 3.35
CA GLU A 347 2.77 7.14 4.35
C GLU A 347 3.25 7.58 5.73
N PHE A 348 2.32 7.70 6.68
CA PHE A 348 2.63 8.11 8.05
C PHE A 348 1.88 7.27 9.08
N THR A 349 2.41 7.23 10.29
CA THR A 349 1.78 6.59 11.45
C THR A 349 1.91 7.49 12.66
N VAL A 350 0.87 7.56 13.46
CA VAL A 350 0.87 8.17 14.79
C VAL A 350 0.84 7.05 15.81
N GLN A 351 1.87 6.94 16.62
CA GLN A 351 1.91 6.01 17.73
C GLN A 351 1.86 6.79 19.04
N GLU A 352 0.78 6.59 19.81
CA GLU A 352 0.60 7.22 21.12
C GLU A 352 0.86 8.74 21.08
N GLY A 353 0.28 9.42 20.10
CA GLY A 353 0.40 10.87 19.91
C GLY A 353 1.71 11.35 19.31
N LYS A 354 2.57 10.47 18.82
CA LYS A 354 3.83 10.84 18.16
C LYS A 354 3.80 10.45 16.68
N LEU A 355 4.09 11.43 15.82
CA LEU A 355 4.12 11.25 14.35
C LEU A 355 5.40 10.53 13.91
N TYR A 356 5.25 9.66 12.90
CA TYR A 356 6.35 9.01 12.19
C TYR A 356 6.08 8.97 10.70
N MET A 357 7.12 9.24 9.91
CA MET A 357 7.12 9.15 8.45
C MET A 357 7.64 7.78 8.03
N LEU A 358 6.82 6.99 7.33
CA LEU A 358 7.18 5.62 6.95
C LEU A 358 7.70 5.52 5.53
N GLN A 359 7.25 6.40 4.64
CA GLN A 359 7.63 6.43 3.24
C GLN A 359 7.25 7.77 2.63
N CYS A 360 8.04 8.24 1.66
CA CYS A 360 7.59 9.21 0.67
C CYS A 360 8.04 8.73 -0.73
N ARG A 361 7.27 9.10 -1.74
CA ARG A 361 7.60 8.82 -3.15
C ARG A 361 6.94 9.86 -4.03
N VAL A 362 7.42 10.03 -5.26
CA VAL A 362 6.73 10.84 -6.26
C VAL A 362 5.35 10.25 -6.49
N GLY A 363 4.31 11.05 -6.29
CA GLY A 363 2.92 10.61 -6.35
C GLY A 363 2.47 10.36 -7.79
N LYS A 364 1.75 9.25 -7.99
CA LYS A 364 1.02 9.01 -9.23
C LYS A 364 -0.11 10.03 -9.35
N ARG A 365 -0.30 10.57 -10.54
CA ARG A 365 -1.23 11.67 -10.82
C ARG A 365 -1.84 11.55 -12.20
N THR A 366 -2.98 12.18 -12.42
CA THR A 366 -3.63 12.27 -13.73
C THR A 366 -2.88 13.24 -14.65
N GLY A 367 -3.14 13.19 -15.95
CA GLY A 367 -2.57 14.14 -16.92
C GLY A 367 -2.95 15.58 -16.61
N THR A 368 -4.21 15.84 -16.24
CA THR A 368 -4.69 17.16 -15.79
C THR A 368 -3.90 17.65 -14.57
N ALA A 369 -3.75 16.79 -13.56
CA ALA A 369 -3.01 17.13 -12.35
C ALA A 369 -1.53 17.39 -12.63
N ALA A 370 -0.91 16.59 -13.51
CA ALA A 370 0.50 16.78 -13.90
C ALA A 370 0.73 18.16 -14.54
N LEU A 371 -0.16 18.58 -15.45
CA LEU A 371 -0.07 19.88 -16.10
C LEU A 371 -0.29 21.03 -15.10
N ASN A 372 -1.35 20.97 -14.29
CA ASN A 372 -1.64 21.99 -13.29
C ASN A 372 -0.51 22.14 -12.28
N MET A 373 0.01 21.04 -11.75
CA MET A 373 1.14 21.05 -10.81
C MET A 373 2.41 21.63 -11.42
N ALA A 374 2.71 21.29 -12.69
CA ALA A 374 3.89 21.83 -13.38
C ALA A 374 3.78 23.36 -13.51
N MET A 375 2.61 23.89 -13.86
CA MET A 375 2.36 25.32 -13.98
C MET A 375 2.38 26.04 -12.63
N GLU A 376 1.66 25.53 -11.63
CA GLU A 376 1.61 26.13 -10.28
C GLU A 376 3.00 26.15 -9.62
N MET A 377 3.76 25.04 -9.68
CA MET A 377 5.10 24.98 -9.10
C MET A 377 6.10 25.91 -9.82
N LEU A 378 5.90 26.14 -11.12
CA LEU A 378 6.67 27.14 -11.86
C LEU A 378 6.33 28.57 -11.40
N GLU A 379 5.04 28.90 -11.27
CA GLU A 379 4.56 30.20 -10.78
C GLU A 379 4.99 30.46 -9.31
N GLU A 380 4.99 29.42 -8.47
CA GLU A 380 5.52 29.47 -7.11
C GLU A 380 7.06 29.62 -7.06
N GLY A 381 7.75 29.51 -8.19
CA GLY A 381 9.22 29.57 -8.27
C GLY A 381 9.94 28.36 -7.65
N ARG A 382 9.23 27.25 -7.46
CA ARG A 382 9.79 26.00 -6.91
C ARG A 382 10.60 25.24 -7.97
N ILE A 383 10.21 25.32 -9.23
CA ILE A 383 10.86 24.69 -10.38
C ILE A 383 11.08 25.71 -11.51
N ASP A 384 12.00 25.43 -12.41
CA ASP A 384 12.23 26.21 -13.63
C ASP A 384 11.37 25.69 -14.81
N GLU A 385 11.31 26.47 -15.89
CA GLU A 385 10.55 26.14 -17.09
C GLU A 385 10.96 24.79 -17.70
N LYS A 386 12.26 24.50 -17.72
CA LYS A 386 12.77 23.24 -18.24
C LYS A 386 12.26 22.06 -17.42
N THR A 387 12.27 22.17 -16.10
CA THR A 387 11.76 21.15 -15.19
C THR A 387 10.24 20.99 -15.34
N ALA A 388 9.50 22.08 -15.49
CA ALA A 388 8.06 22.05 -15.71
C ALA A 388 7.70 21.26 -16.99
N ILE A 389 8.40 21.53 -18.10
CA ILE A 389 8.21 20.82 -19.38
C ILE A 389 8.56 19.32 -19.23
N LEU A 390 9.69 18.99 -18.60
CA LEU A 390 10.16 17.61 -18.46
C LEU A 390 9.29 16.76 -17.52
N ARG A 391 8.45 17.36 -16.69
CA ARG A 391 7.57 16.64 -15.76
C ARG A 391 6.27 16.17 -16.36
N VAL A 392 5.82 16.79 -17.44
CA VAL A 392 4.61 16.38 -18.13
C VAL A 392 5.00 15.39 -19.22
N GLU A 393 4.67 14.12 -19.00
CA GLU A 393 4.95 13.05 -19.97
C GLU A 393 3.98 13.16 -21.16
N PRO A 394 4.41 12.82 -22.39
CA PRO A 394 3.53 12.84 -23.57
C PRO A 394 2.25 12.02 -23.39
N SER A 395 2.34 10.87 -22.74
CA SER A 395 1.19 10.01 -22.40
C SER A 395 0.14 10.72 -21.55
N GLN A 396 0.56 11.62 -20.65
CA GLN A 396 -0.33 12.41 -19.81
C GLN A 396 -1.08 13.49 -20.61
N LEU A 397 -0.50 13.99 -21.71
CA LEU A 397 -1.21 14.89 -22.63
C LEU A 397 -2.27 14.12 -23.42
N ASP A 398 -1.98 12.88 -23.81
CA ASP A 398 -2.96 12.02 -24.48
C ASP A 398 -4.18 11.75 -23.60
N GLU A 399 -4.01 11.65 -22.28
CA GLU A 399 -5.13 11.52 -21.33
C GLU A 399 -6.14 12.68 -21.43
N LEU A 400 -5.69 13.89 -21.74
CA LEU A 400 -6.56 15.07 -21.87
C LEU A 400 -7.46 15.00 -23.10
N LEU A 401 -7.19 14.09 -24.02
CA LEU A 401 -7.97 13.84 -25.24
C LEU A 401 -9.00 12.72 -25.04
N HIS A 402 -9.07 12.12 -23.84
CA HIS A 402 -10.04 11.05 -23.55
C HIS A 402 -11.50 11.53 -23.66
N PRO A 403 -12.42 10.63 -24.02
CA PRO A 403 -13.84 10.90 -24.04
C PRO A 403 -14.34 11.48 -22.70
N ILE A 404 -15.19 12.45 -22.77
CA ILE A 404 -15.96 12.98 -21.61
C ILE A 404 -17.43 12.62 -21.79
N VAL A 405 -18.18 12.52 -20.69
CA VAL A 405 -19.64 12.43 -20.78
C VAL A 405 -20.16 13.76 -21.32
N ASP A 406 -21.08 13.70 -22.30
CA ASP A 406 -21.75 14.89 -22.81
C ASP A 406 -22.43 15.63 -21.65
N PRO A 407 -22.04 16.91 -21.37
CA PRO A 407 -22.62 17.67 -20.27
C PRO A 407 -24.15 17.86 -20.37
N ALA A 408 -24.68 17.82 -21.58
CA ALA A 408 -26.15 17.91 -21.79
C ALA A 408 -26.83 16.58 -21.42
N ALA A 409 -26.21 15.45 -21.74
CA ALA A 409 -26.68 14.13 -21.33
C ALA A 409 -26.61 13.95 -19.81
N GLU A 410 -25.51 14.36 -19.18
CA GLU A 410 -25.30 14.24 -17.72
C GLU A 410 -26.35 15.01 -16.93
N LYS A 411 -26.76 16.23 -17.38
CA LYS A 411 -27.80 17.02 -16.74
C LYS A 411 -29.21 16.40 -16.81
N ASN A 412 -29.44 15.52 -17.80
CA ASN A 412 -30.73 14.91 -18.06
C ASN A 412 -30.91 13.51 -17.48
N HIS A 413 -29.86 12.96 -16.87
CA HIS A 413 -29.87 11.61 -16.31
C HIS A 413 -29.35 11.64 -14.86
N GLU A 414 -30.14 11.06 -13.96
CA GLU A 414 -29.66 10.83 -12.59
C GLU A 414 -28.71 9.61 -12.58
N PRO A 415 -27.57 9.71 -11.89
CA PRO A 415 -26.65 8.58 -11.78
C PRO A 415 -27.28 7.44 -10.97
N ILE A 416 -27.11 6.21 -11.42
CA ILE A 416 -27.62 5.00 -10.74
C ILE A 416 -26.90 4.82 -9.40
N VAL A 417 -25.59 5.08 -9.36
CA VAL A 417 -24.72 4.96 -8.17
C VAL A 417 -23.68 6.08 -8.23
N LYS A 418 -23.26 6.54 -7.05
CA LYS A 418 -22.15 7.49 -6.89
C LYS A 418 -21.01 6.86 -6.10
N GLY A 419 -19.79 7.17 -6.52
CA GLY A 419 -18.56 6.82 -5.82
C GLY A 419 -17.59 8.00 -5.82
N LEU A 420 -16.34 7.73 -5.44
CA LEU A 420 -15.27 8.72 -5.44
C LEU A 420 -14.61 8.78 -6.83
N PRO A 421 -14.38 9.99 -7.40
CA PRO A 421 -13.76 10.18 -8.70
C PRO A 421 -12.25 9.91 -8.64
N ALA A 422 -11.83 8.68 -8.88
CA ALA A 422 -10.45 8.23 -8.71
C ALA A 422 -9.57 8.36 -9.96
N GLY A 423 -10.17 8.33 -11.14
CA GLY A 423 -9.51 8.54 -12.43
C GLY A 423 -10.46 9.24 -13.40
N PRO A 424 -10.08 10.39 -14.02
CA PRO A 424 -10.94 11.21 -14.84
C PRO A 424 -11.33 10.55 -16.16
N GLY A 425 -12.23 11.21 -16.89
CA GLY A 425 -12.74 10.78 -18.18
C GLY A 425 -14.01 9.97 -18.10
N ALA A 426 -14.49 9.52 -19.26
CA ALA A 426 -15.67 8.68 -19.38
C ALA A 426 -15.29 7.33 -20.00
N ALA A 427 -15.92 6.28 -19.52
CA ALA A 427 -15.81 4.96 -20.12
C ALA A 427 -17.19 4.33 -20.26
N THR A 428 -17.47 3.78 -21.45
CA THR A 428 -18.69 3.02 -21.72
C THR A 428 -18.31 1.62 -22.18
N GLY A 429 -18.87 0.60 -21.57
CA GLY A 429 -18.56 -0.79 -21.91
C GLY A 429 -19.50 -1.78 -21.25
N LYS A 430 -19.28 -3.05 -21.56
CA LYS A 430 -19.99 -4.18 -20.96
C LYS A 430 -19.40 -4.50 -19.60
N VAL A 431 -20.24 -4.69 -18.61
CA VAL A 431 -19.82 -5.03 -17.25
C VAL A 431 -19.25 -6.45 -17.21
N VAL A 432 -18.08 -6.59 -16.59
CA VAL A 432 -17.47 -7.87 -16.22
C VAL A 432 -17.04 -7.81 -14.76
N PHE A 433 -17.05 -8.95 -14.07
CA PHE A 433 -16.82 -9.02 -12.63
C PHE A 433 -15.49 -9.66 -12.24
N THR A 434 -14.75 -10.22 -13.20
CA THR A 434 -13.43 -10.80 -12.96
C THR A 434 -12.38 -10.21 -13.91
N ALA A 435 -11.13 -10.24 -13.48
CA ALA A 435 -10.01 -9.81 -14.31
C ALA A 435 -9.82 -10.70 -15.55
N GLU A 436 -10.07 -11.98 -15.40
CA GLU A 436 -10.03 -12.98 -16.47
C GLU A 436 -11.08 -12.70 -17.54
N ASP A 437 -12.33 -12.42 -17.14
CA ASP A 437 -13.40 -12.05 -18.08
C ASP A 437 -13.06 -10.75 -18.82
N ALA A 438 -12.49 -9.75 -18.12
CA ALA A 438 -12.03 -8.51 -18.75
C ALA A 438 -11.01 -8.79 -19.87
N VAL A 439 -10.02 -9.64 -19.60
CA VAL A 439 -9.01 -10.03 -20.60
C VAL A 439 -9.64 -10.80 -21.76
N GLU A 440 -10.53 -11.74 -21.47
CA GLU A 440 -11.16 -12.59 -22.50
C GLU A 440 -12.09 -11.78 -23.42
N TRP A 441 -12.93 -10.92 -22.83
CA TRP A 441 -13.88 -10.12 -23.62
C TRP A 441 -13.20 -9.06 -24.45
N THR A 442 -12.15 -8.42 -23.91
CA THR A 442 -11.32 -7.48 -24.69
C THR A 442 -10.63 -8.16 -25.87
N LYS A 443 -10.15 -9.40 -25.73
CA LYS A 443 -9.61 -10.18 -26.85
C LYS A 443 -10.64 -10.45 -27.96
N ARG A 444 -11.94 -10.46 -27.61
CA ARG A 444 -13.05 -10.59 -28.57
C ARG A 444 -13.42 -9.25 -29.23
N GLY A 445 -12.74 -8.16 -28.88
CA GLY A 445 -13.00 -6.81 -29.39
C GLY A 445 -14.11 -6.05 -28.66
N GLU A 446 -14.52 -6.52 -27.48
CA GLU A 446 -15.53 -5.85 -26.65
C GLU A 446 -14.89 -4.76 -25.81
N LYS A 447 -15.59 -3.65 -25.63
CA LYS A 447 -15.29 -2.66 -24.61
C LYS A 447 -15.84 -3.13 -23.28
N VAL A 448 -15.01 -3.16 -22.23
CA VAL A 448 -15.40 -3.71 -20.94
C VAL A 448 -15.16 -2.75 -19.78
N LEU A 449 -16.06 -2.80 -18.80
CA LEU A 449 -15.92 -2.16 -17.50
C LEU A 449 -15.70 -3.24 -16.45
N LEU A 450 -14.59 -3.17 -15.74
CA LEU A 450 -14.30 -4.10 -14.65
C LEU A 450 -14.94 -3.58 -13.36
N VAL A 451 -15.93 -4.32 -12.86
CA VAL A 451 -16.69 -4.00 -11.65
C VAL A 451 -16.36 -5.00 -10.55
N ARG A 452 -15.73 -4.52 -9.47
CA ARG A 452 -15.26 -5.37 -8.38
C ARG A 452 -15.76 -4.87 -7.03
N LYS A 453 -15.73 -5.73 -6.02
CA LYS A 453 -15.83 -5.28 -4.63
C LYS A 453 -14.62 -4.42 -4.26
N GLU A 454 -13.44 -4.92 -4.54
CA GLU A 454 -12.15 -4.27 -4.44
C GLU A 454 -11.21 -4.87 -5.50
N THR A 455 -10.08 -4.24 -5.81
CA THR A 455 -9.07 -4.82 -6.69
C THR A 455 -7.83 -5.21 -5.92
N ASN A 456 -7.26 -6.34 -6.33
CA ASN A 456 -6.00 -6.86 -5.80
C ASN A 456 -4.90 -6.78 -6.87
N PRO A 457 -3.63 -6.89 -6.49
CA PRO A 457 -2.51 -6.88 -7.44
C PRO A 457 -2.58 -7.99 -8.51
N GLU A 458 -3.31 -9.07 -8.25
CA GLU A 458 -3.57 -10.14 -9.19
C GLU A 458 -4.51 -9.72 -10.34
N ASP A 459 -5.35 -8.70 -10.13
CA ASP A 459 -6.30 -8.18 -11.11
C ASP A 459 -5.64 -7.26 -12.17
N VAL A 460 -4.33 -7.00 -12.08
CA VAL A 460 -3.62 -5.98 -12.88
C VAL A 460 -3.79 -6.13 -14.39
N GLU A 461 -3.82 -7.35 -14.92
CA GLU A 461 -4.00 -7.59 -16.35
C GLU A 461 -5.42 -7.22 -16.80
N GLY A 462 -6.44 -7.61 -16.05
CA GLY A 462 -7.84 -7.23 -16.29
C GLY A 462 -8.06 -5.73 -16.16
N MET A 463 -7.50 -5.11 -15.13
CA MET A 463 -7.55 -3.65 -14.94
C MET A 463 -6.89 -2.90 -16.11
N ARG A 464 -5.81 -3.46 -16.66
CA ARG A 464 -5.07 -2.83 -17.77
C ARG A 464 -5.86 -2.82 -19.07
N VAL A 465 -6.59 -3.88 -19.38
CA VAL A 465 -7.34 -4.00 -20.63
C VAL A 465 -8.73 -3.38 -20.55
N ALA A 466 -9.34 -3.30 -19.38
CA ALA A 466 -10.65 -2.67 -19.20
C ALA A 466 -10.63 -1.18 -19.60
N ASP A 467 -11.72 -0.69 -20.19
CA ASP A 467 -11.90 0.73 -20.54
C ASP A 467 -12.14 1.60 -19.31
N GLY A 468 -12.76 1.04 -18.25
CA GLY A 468 -12.99 1.72 -16.98
C GLY A 468 -13.07 0.75 -15.81
N LEU A 469 -12.87 1.28 -14.60
CA LEU A 469 -12.84 0.54 -13.34
C LEU A 469 -13.88 1.11 -12.37
N LEU A 470 -14.63 0.21 -11.73
CA LEU A 470 -15.59 0.58 -10.67
C LEU A 470 -15.39 -0.36 -9.48
N THR A 471 -15.15 0.19 -8.29
CA THR A 471 -15.10 -0.62 -7.06
C THR A 471 -16.11 -0.13 -6.02
N THR A 472 -16.68 -1.07 -5.26
CA THR A 472 -17.63 -0.74 -4.20
C THR A 472 -16.95 -0.37 -2.89
N LEU A 473 -15.72 -0.86 -2.68
CA LEU A 473 -14.87 -0.52 -1.55
C LEU A 473 -13.62 0.26 -2.02
N GLY A 474 -12.89 0.77 -1.04
CA GLY A 474 -11.67 1.52 -1.25
C GLY A 474 -11.89 3.02 -1.36
N GLY A 475 -10.86 3.78 -1.02
CA GLY A 475 -10.81 5.24 -1.14
C GLY A 475 -9.88 5.68 -2.28
N MET A 476 -9.57 6.96 -2.31
CA MET A 476 -8.70 7.58 -3.32
C MET A 476 -7.25 7.11 -3.26
N THR A 477 -6.87 6.42 -2.19
CA THR A 477 -5.53 5.84 -1.98
C THR A 477 -5.50 4.33 -2.20
N SER A 478 -6.64 3.71 -2.55
CA SER A 478 -6.75 2.26 -2.79
C SER A 478 -5.95 1.80 -4.00
N HIS A 479 -5.70 0.49 -4.09
CA HIS A 479 -4.99 -0.13 -5.22
C HIS A 479 -5.64 0.23 -6.57
N ALA A 480 -6.98 0.15 -6.68
CA ALA A 480 -7.70 0.54 -7.90
C ALA A 480 -7.41 1.99 -8.30
N ALA A 481 -7.52 2.92 -7.35
CA ALA A 481 -7.31 4.34 -7.59
C ALA A 481 -5.86 4.66 -8.01
N LEU A 482 -4.87 4.07 -7.35
CA LEU A 482 -3.46 4.31 -7.65
C LEU A 482 -3.07 3.78 -9.03
N VAL A 483 -3.50 2.56 -9.36
CA VAL A 483 -3.20 1.92 -10.64
C VAL A 483 -3.92 2.64 -11.78
N ALA A 484 -5.21 2.96 -11.62
CA ALA A 484 -5.99 3.68 -12.62
C ALA A 484 -5.39 5.05 -12.96
N ARG A 485 -5.02 5.84 -11.94
CA ARG A 485 -4.33 7.13 -12.15
C ARG A 485 -2.99 6.97 -12.86
N GLY A 486 -2.24 5.92 -12.51
CA GLY A 486 -0.98 5.64 -13.17
C GLY A 486 -1.12 5.35 -14.67
N TRP A 487 -2.29 4.90 -15.11
CA TRP A 487 -2.58 4.55 -16.52
C TRP A 487 -3.56 5.52 -17.18
N GLY A 488 -3.96 6.60 -16.54
CA GLY A 488 -4.95 7.54 -17.07
C GLY A 488 -6.33 6.94 -17.33
N LYS A 489 -6.75 5.95 -16.56
CA LYS A 489 -8.01 5.23 -16.78
C LYS A 489 -9.15 5.84 -15.99
N CYS A 490 -10.32 5.89 -16.62
CA CYS A 490 -11.58 6.19 -15.94
C CYS A 490 -11.77 5.24 -14.76
N CYS A 491 -11.90 5.80 -13.55
CA CYS A 491 -12.01 5.00 -12.35
C CYS A 491 -12.90 5.65 -11.31
N ILE A 492 -13.80 4.85 -10.77
CA ILE A 492 -14.67 5.22 -9.63
C ILE A 492 -14.43 4.19 -8.53
N VAL A 493 -14.17 4.66 -7.31
CA VAL A 493 -13.98 3.79 -6.15
C VAL A 493 -14.94 4.12 -5.02
N GLY A 494 -15.13 3.20 -4.08
CA GLY A 494 -15.97 3.45 -2.91
C GLY A 494 -17.47 3.65 -3.24
N ALA A 495 -17.98 3.02 -4.30
CA ALA A 495 -19.40 3.06 -4.66
C ALA A 495 -20.23 2.17 -3.72
N GLY A 496 -20.27 2.52 -2.42
CA GLY A 496 -20.81 1.69 -1.33
C GLY A 496 -22.30 1.35 -1.43
N ASN A 497 -23.06 2.07 -2.28
CA ASN A 497 -24.46 1.75 -2.58
C ASN A 497 -24.61 0.61 -3.60
N LEU A 498 -23.51 0.09 -4.15
CA LEU A 498 -23.51 -1.06 -5.04
C LEU A 498 -23.01 -2.30 -4.26
N GLU A 499 -23.75 -3.39 -4.31
CA GLU A 499 -23.38 -4.70 -3.76
C GLU A 499 -22.98 -5.62 -4.89
N VAL A 500 -21.69 -5.91 -5.02
CA VAL A 500 -21.15 -6.82 -6.05
C VAL A 500 -21.11 -8.25 -5.52
N ARG A 501 -21.70 -9.17 -6.29
CA ARG A 501 -21.69 -10.62 -6.09
C ARG A 501 -20.97 -11.29 -7.26
N GLU A 502 -19.67 -11.41 -7.10
CA GLU A 502 -18.78 -11.87 -8.18
C GLU A 502 -19.11 -13.30 -8.66
N ASP A 503 -19.43 -14.20 -7.73
CA ASP A 503 -19.78 -15.59 -8.05
C ASP A 503 -21.10 -15.70 -8.82
N GLU A 504 -22.04 -14.78 -8.58
CA GLU A 504 -23.33 -14.70 -9.29
C GLU A 504 -23.24 -13.85 -10.57
N LYS A 505 -22.12 -13.17 -10.78
CA LYS A 505 -21.87 -12.23 -11.88
C LYS A 505 -22.95 -11.15 -11.99
N ILE A 506 -23.30 -10.54 -10.84
CA ILE A 506 -24.27 -9.45 -10.73
C ILE A 506 -23.81 -8.37 -9.76
N ALA A 507 -24.36 -7.17 -9.92
CA ALA A 507 -24.26 -6.11 -8.93
C ALA A 507 -25.67 -5.54 -8.65
N ILE A 508 -25.98 -5.32 -7.36
CA ILE A 508 -27.29 -4.87 -6.90
C ILE A 508 -27.15 -3.47 -6.34
N VAL A 509 -28.00 -2.54 -6.81
CA VAL A 509 -28.07 -1.19 -6.26
C VAL A 509 -28.94 -1.21 -5.00
N LYS A 510 -28.31 -1.00 -3.83
CA LYS A 510 -28.96 -1.09 -2.53
C LYS A 510 -30.15 -0.13 -2.41
N GLY A 511 -31.27 -0.64 -1.92
CA GLY A 511 -32.49 0.14 -1.73
C GLY A 511 -33.32 0.37 -3.01
N THR A 512 -32.98 -0.31 -4.11
CA THR A 512 -33.70 -0.28 -5.38
C THR A 512 -33.88 -1.70 -5.93
N ASP A 513 -34.66 -1.84 -7.00
CA ASP A 513 -34.84 -3.10 -7.74
C ASP A 513 -33.83 -3.25 -8.91
N ILE A 514 -32.82 -2.37 -8.98
CA ILE A 514 -31.85 -2.37 -10.09
C ILE A 514 -30.80 -3.45 -9.85
N VAL A 515 -30.70 -4.39 -10.79
CA VAL A 515 -29.71 -5.44 -10.84
C VAL A 515 -28.92 -5.33 -12.13
N ILE A 516 -27.62 -5.10 -12.03
CA ILE A 516 -26.67 -5.03 -13.14
C ILE A 516 -26.10 -6.44 -13.34
N LYS A 517 -26.19 -6.97 -14.55
CA LYS A 517 -25.70 -8.31 -14.89
C LYS A 517 -24.44 -8.23 -15.75
N GLU A 518 -23.66 -9.29 -15.76
CA GLU A 518 -22.55 -9.42 -16.70
C GLU A 518 -23.01 -9.21 -18.14
N GLY A 519 -22.31 -8.35 -18.87
CA GLY A 519 -22.66 -7.97 -20.24
C GLY A 519 -23.60 -6.78 -20.39
N ASP A 520 -24.21 -6.28 -19.32
CA ASP A 520 -24.96 -5.03 -19.36
C ASP A 520 -24.03 -3.85 -19.70
N ILE A 521 -24.54 -2.88 -20.45
CA ILE A 521 -23.76 -1.71 -20.85
C ILE A 521 -23.95 -0.63 -19.81
N LEU A 522 -22.85 -0.15 -19.26
CA LEU A 522 -22.81 1.02 -18.37
C LEU A 522 -21.90 2.11 -18.94
N THR A 523 -22.09 3.32 -18.43
CA THR A 523 -21.19 4.45 -18.62
C THR A 523 -20.72 4.93 -17.26
N LEU A 524 -19.41 5.08 -17.09
CA LEU A 524 -18.79 5.68 -15.92
C LEU A 524 -18.34 7.10 -16.24
N ASN A 525 -18.61 8.05 -15.35
CA ASN A 525 -18.02 9.38 -15.36
C ASN A 525 -17.00 9.47 -14.23
N GLY A 526 -15.76 9.13 -14.52
CA GLY A 526 -14.66 9.15 -13.56
C GLY A 526 -14.29 10.56 -13.09
N THR A 527 -14.76 11.62 -13.78
CA THR A 527 -14.53 13.01 -13.37
C THR A 527 -15.47 13.43 -12.23
N THR A 528 -16.70 12.95 -12.23
CA THR A 528 -17.74 13.32 -11.23
C THR A 528 -18.04 12.20 -10.24
N GLY A 529 -17.60 10.96 -10.53
CA GLY A 529 -17.88 9.78 -9.71
C GLY A 529 -19.26 9.17 -9.93
N ASN A 530 -19.89 9.44 -11.07
CA ASN A 530 -21.26 9.03 -11.45
C ASN A 530 -21.27 7.79 -12.35
#